data_ad42f8f02574ddeb32688bdee5db7fc2
#
_entry.id   ad42f8f02574ddeb32688bdee5db7fc2
#
_cell.length_a   1.000
_cell.length_b   1.000
_cell.length_c   1.000
_cell.angle_alpha   90.00
_cell.angle_beta   90.00
_cell.angle_gamma   90.00
#
_symmetry.space_group_name_H-M   'P 1'
#
loop_
_entity.id
_entity.type
_entity.pdbx_description
1 polymer ?
#
loop_
_entity_poly.entity_id
_entity_poly.type
_entity_poly.pdbx_seq_one_letter_code
_entity_poly.pdbx_strand_id
1 'polypeptide(L)'
;FPAKTGSVTGTITVAHNADGTAGNVGFQLNGCVYYNRSNSYTGSISLTKIPRQANITSAPDFNDEASPTIGYSNPAGNSVSSLQACIASANGQTIYAGYRDISKTGSSYTFSLTDGERNILRQATPNSNTFKIKFYVKTVIGGNTFYSSVEKTMTIVNGNPTFSASNLSYKDSNSTTVAVTGNNQKLVQNLSNLLTTITSATAKKYSSITKYEATINGVTKTITSAGNIDFGVINSANDLTLSVKVTDSRGNTTTTTKTVTFLAWVLPTAIISLKRKNNYEDESYLTVNATYSSIDSKNSVTIKYQYKKTTESSYSSQTAINNNARVTLTLSKDYAWDFKVIVSDRFGTTTYNTILAKGKFILFVDTKKLSVGVNCFPAKTESLEVNGSQVLEYDEIASW
;
A
#
# COMPACT_ATOMS: atom_id res chain seq x y z
N PHE A 1 83.82 45.52 -52.64
CA PHE A 1 82.51 44.88 -52.77
C PHE A 1 81.59 45.47 -51.74
N PRO A 2 80.40 46.00 -52.15
CA PRO A 2 79.48 46.48 -51.13
C PRO A 2 78.92 45.29 -50.32
N ALA A 3 78.90 45.42 -49.02
CA ALA A 3 78.33 44.45 -48.06
C ALA A 3 76.86 44.27 -48.46
N LYS A 4 76.46 43.06 -48.91
CA LYS A 4 75.07 42.75 -49.11
C LYS A 4 74.48 42.29 -47.74
N THR A 5 73.55 43.05 -47.22
CA THR A 5 72.75 42.67 -46.10
C THR A 5 71.59 41.82 -46.58
N GLY A 6 71.37 40.68 -46.00
CA GLY A 6 70.23 39.78 -46.24
C GLY A 6 69.61 39.26 -44.91
N SER A 7 68.37 38.95 -44.91
CA SER A 7 67.67 38.26 -43.80
C SER A 7 67.22 36.88 -44.21
N VAL A 8 67.35 35.92 -43.33
CA VAL A 8 66.81 34.57 -43.49
C VAL A 8 65.79 34.34 -42.39
N THR A 9 64.60 33.96 -42.76
CA THR A 9 63.54 33.65 -41.83
C THR A 9 63.31 32.13 -41.80
N GLY A 10 63.36 31.53 -40.66
CA GLY A 10 63.03 30.11 -40.45
C GLY A 10 62.08 29.94 -39.25
N THR A 11 61.21 28.92 -39.32
CA THR A 11 60.31 28.55 -38.23
C THR A 11 60.79 27.25 -37.64
N ILE A 12 60.92 27.22 -36.31
CA ILE A 12 61.19 26.00 -35.54
C ILE A 12 60.09 25.78 -34.52
N THR A 13 59.67 24.52 -34.38
CA THR A 13 58.71 24.14 -33.33
C THR A 13 59.47 23.62 -32.13
N VAL A 14 59.21 24.21 -30.97
CA VAL A 14 59.85 23.82 -29.72
C VAL A 14 58.80 23.37 -28.73
N ALA A 15 58.95 22.17 -28.19
CA ALA A 15 58.06 21.66 -27.13
C ALA A 15 58.37 22.33 -25.80
N HIS A 16 57.32 22.72 -25.06
CA HIS A 16 57.40 23.16 -23.67
C HIS A 16 57.28 21.98 -22.74
N ASN A 17 57.91 22.04 -21.57
CA ASN A 17 57.75 21.07 -20.48
C ASN A 17 56.29 21.02 -19.96
N ALA A 18 55.96 19.98 -19.21
CA ALA A 18 54.63 19.82 -18.63
C ALA A 18 54.22 21.00 -17.74
N ASP A 19 55.16 21.69 -17.07
CA ASP A 19 54.94 22.88 -16.28
C ASP A 19 54.85 24.18 -17.09
N GLY A 20 54.95 24.07 -18.43
CA GLY A 20 54.92 25.20 -19.37
C GLY A 20 56.26 25.94 -19.52
N THR A 21 57.32 25.50 -18.87
CA THR A 21 58.67 26.04 -19.10
C THR A 21 59.28 25.49 -20.40
N ALA A 22 60.16 26.24 -21.00
CA ALA A 22 61.05 25.77 -22.05
C ALA A 22 62.40 26.34 -21.82
N GLY A 23 63.43 25.61 -22.22
CA GLY A 23 64.81 26.09 -22.21
C GLY A 23 65.06 27.13 -23.27
N ASN A 24 66.27 27.68 -23.30
CA ASN A 24 66.71 28.49 -24.39
C ASN A 24 66.92 27.65 -25.66
N VAL A 25 66.44 28.14 -26.76
CA VAL A 25 66.74 27.56 -28.08
C VAL A 25 68.00 28.17 -28.62
N GLY A 26 69.03 27.37 -28.69
CA GLY A 26 70.27 27.75 -29.33
C GLY A 26 70.10 27.68 -30.87
N PHE A 27 70.75 28.66 -31.55
CA PHE A 27 70.91 28.61 -33.00
C PHE A 27 72.35 28.88 -33.37
N GLN A 28 72.76 28.30 -34.47
CA GLN A 28 74.02 28.49 -35.10
C GLN A 28 73.81 28.88 -36.55
N LEU A 29 74.40 30.03 -36.94
CA LEU A 29 74.50 30.49 -38.30
C LEU A 29 75.84 30.18 -38.85
N ASN A 30 75.93 29.34 -39.84
CA ASN A 30 77.23 29.08 -40.49
C ASN A 30 77.23 29.82 -41.83
N GLY A 31 78.16 30.76 -41.98
CA GLY A 31 78.33 31.55 -43.21
C GLY A 31 79.61 31.19 -43.93
N CYS A 32 79.53 31.12 -45.25
CA CYS A 32 80.71 31.05 -46.12
C CYS A 32 81.13 32.45 -46.56
N VAL A 33 82.40 32.81 -46.33
CA VAL A 33 82.97 33.99 -46.88
C VAL A 33 84.00 33.62 -47.99
N TYR A 34 84.18 34.48 -48.93
CA TYR A 34 85.17 34.35 -50.03
C TYR A 34 86.56 34.05 -49.49
N TYR A 35 87.30 33.11 -50.01
CA TYR A 35 88.54 32.56 -49.52
C TYR A 35 88.52 31.56 -48.43
N ASN A 36 87.61 30.65 -48.40
CA ASN A 36 87.63 29.45 -47.57
C ASN A 36 87.64 29.68 -46.06
N ARG A 37 87.06 30.77 -45.56
CA ARG A 37 86.86 31.01 -44.10
C ARG A 37 85.38 30.87 -43.79
N SER A 38 85.05 29.92 -42.97
CA SER A 38 83.70 29.80 -42.37
C SER A 38 83.65 30.53 -41.04
N ASN A 39 82.73 31.45 -40.86
CA ASN A 39 82.41 32.03 -39.58
C ASN A 39 81.10 31.44 -39.09
N SER A 40 81.11 31.01 -37.82
CA SER A 40 79.93 30.50 -37.13
C SER A 40 79.50 31.52 -36.07
N TYR A 41 78.28 31.90 -36.08
CA TYR A 41 77.68 32.75 -35.09
C TYR A 41 76.64 31.91 -34.31
N THR A 42 76.79 31.86 -32.98
CA THR A 42 75.84 31.20 -32.08
C THR A 42 75.06 32.24 -31.30
N GLY A 43 73.82 31.97 -31.10
CA GLY A 43 72.93 32.77 -30.28
C GLY A 43 71.89 31.87 -29.57
N SER A 44 71.16 32.44 -28.66
CA SER A 44 70.01 31.75 -28.03
C SER A 44 68.87 32.71 -27.86
N ILE A 45 67.66 32.14 -27.96
CA ILE A 45 66.40 32.81 -27.65
C ILE A 45 65.81 32.16 -26.46
N SER A 46 65.46 32.95 -25.44
CA SER A 46 64.70 32.48 -24.27
C SER A 46 63.24 32.39 -24.63
N LEU A 47 62.67 31.23 -24.44
CA LEU A 47 61.23 31.04 -24.67
C LEU A 47 60.41 31.50 -23.47
N THR A 48 59.28 32.13 -23.75
CA THR A 48 58.34 32.57 -22.74
C THR A 48 57.60 31.34 -22.18
N LYS A 49 57.46 31.29 -20.86
CA LYS A 49 56.68 30.25 -20.19
C LYS A 49 55.22 30.29 -20.63
N ILE A 50 54.69 29.14 -21.11
CA ILE A 50 53.31 28.98 -21.48
C ILE A 50 52.52 28.64 -20.19
N PRO A 51 51.49 29.42 -19.83
CA PRO A 51 50.65 29.10 -18.67
C PRO A 51 50.00 27.73 -18.83
N ARG A 52 50.07 26.88 -17.80
CA ARG A 52 49.41 25.54 -17.75
C ARG A 52 48.36 25.55 -16.67
N GLN A 53 47.13 25.19 -17.05
CA GLN A 53 46.05 25.02 -16.09
C GLN A 53 46.20 23.70 -15.33
N ALA A 54 45.68 23.66 -14.14
CA ALA A 54 45.44 22.39 -13.43
C ALA A 54 44.27 21.64 -14.04
N ASN A 55 44.35 20.32 -14.05
CA ASN A 55 43.31 19.43 -14.59
C ASN A 55 42.82 18.44 -13.55
N ILE A 56 41.53 18.17 -13.52
CA ILE A 56 40.96 17.08 -12.72
C ILE A 56 41.38 15.77 -13.38
N THR A 57 41.99 14.87 -12.61
CA THR A 57 42.46 13.56 -13.03
C THR A 57 41.47 12.45 -12.65
N SER A 58 40.71 12.64 -11.58
CA SER A 58 39.67 11.74 -11.11
C SER A 58 38.60 12.45 -10.30
N ALA A 59 37.36 11.96 -10.32
CA ALA A 59 36.32 12.38 -9.41
C ALA A 59 35.28 11.24 -9.27
N PRO A 60 34.75 11.02 -8.07
CA PRO A 60 33.73 9.99 -7.86
C PRO A 60 32.33 10.49 -8.18
N ASP A 61 31.39 9.56 -8.48
CA ASP A 61 30.00 9.76 -8.11
C ASP A 61 29.91 9.67 -6.58
N PHE A 62 28.96 10.37 -5.96
CA PHE A 62 28.85 10.38 -4.50
C PHE A 62 27.40 10.52 -4.04
N ASN A 63 27.13 10.24 -2.75
CA ASN A 63 25.85 10.51 -2.14
C ASN A 63 25.84 11.81 -1.33
N ASP A 64 24.66 12.34 -1.06
CA ASP A 64 24.46 13.62 -0.37
C ASP A 64 24.99 13.67 1.08
N GLU A 65 25.35 12.53 1.67
CA GLU A 65 25.94 12.42 3.02
C GLU A 65 27.46 12.26 2.99
N ALA A 66 28.03 11.98 1.81
CA ALA A 66 29.48 11.77 1.65
C ALA A 66 30.29 13.07 1.58
N SER A 67 31.58 12.91 1.69
CA SER A 67 32.60 13.94 1.45
C SER A 67 33.44 13.52 0.26
N PRO A 68 33.12 13.94 -0.98
CA PRO A 68 33.77 13.46 -2.19
C PRO A 68 35.20 13.99 -2.28
N THR A 69 36.12 13.16 -2.78
CA THR A 69 37.51 13.51 -3.03
C THR A 69 37.79 13.54 -4.53
N ILE A 70 38.31 14.66 -5.04
CA ILE A 70 38.81 14.75 -6.41
C ILE A 70 40.32 14.57 -6.46
N GLY A 71 40.80 13.91 -7.52
CA GLY A 71 42.19 13.94 -7.91
C GLY A 71 42.44 15.06 -8.92
N TYR A 72 43.60 15.72 -8.85
CA TYR A 72 43.97 16.74 -9.81
C TYR A 72 45.49 16.76 -10.02
N SER A 73 45.91 17.33 -11.14
CA SER A 73 47.30 17.64 -11.43
C SER A 73 47.46 19.13 -11.68
N ASN A 74 48.50 19.75 -11.10
CA ASN A 74 48.85 21.15 -11.34
C ASN A 74 50.26 21.24 -11.94
N PRO A 75 50.44 21.19 -13.27
CA PRO A 75 51.77 21.24 -13.90
C PRO A 75 52.54 22.51 -13.60
N ALA A 76 51.84 23.61 -13.35
CA ALA A 76 52.49 24.90 -13.05
C ALA A 76 52.95 25.00 -11.58
N GLY A 77 52.57 24.06 -10.71
CA GLY A 77 53.01 24.04 -9.30
C GLY A 77 52.74 25.37 -8.58
N ASN A 78 53.72 25.86 -7.85
CA ASN A 78 53.64 27.13 -7.12
C ASN A 78 53.56 28.38 -7.99
N SER A 79 53.76 28.27 -9.32
CA SER A 79 53.65 29.40 -10.25
C SER A 79 52.22 29.92 -10.45
N VAL A 80 51.18 29.16 -10.00
CA VAL A 80 49.79 29.64 -10.02
C VAL A 80 49.60 30.68 -8.91
N SER A 81 48.90 31.77 -9.21
CA SER A 81 48.53 32.77 -8.21
C SER A 81 47.40 32.24 -7.28
N SER A 82 46.42 31.52 -7.85
CA SER A 82 45.34 30.86 -7.10
C SER A 82 44.99 29.53 -7.72
N LEU A 83 44.68 28.54 -6.87
CA LEU A 83 44.13 27.23 -7.24
C LEU A 83 42.99 26.93 -6.31
N GLN A 84 41.77 26.79 -6.88
CA GLN A 84 40.54 26.62 -6.13
C GLN A 84 39.68 25.52 -6.73
N ALA A 85 38.88 24.83 -5.88
CA ALA A 85 37.89 23.86 -6.32
C ALA A 85 36.51 24.24 -5.82
N CYS A 86 35.47 23.87 -6.60
CA CYS A 86 34.06 24.03 -6.21
C CYS A 86 33.19 22.91 -6.80
N ILE A 87 31.99 22.83 -6.29
CA ILE A 87 30.89 21.97 -6.87
C ILE A 87 29.82 22.89 -7.39
N ALA A 88 29.41 22.66 -8.65
CA ALA A 88 28.40 23.48 -9.33
C ALA A 88 27.38 22.63 -10.08
N SER A 89 26.35 23.27 -10.61
CA SER A 89 25.38 22.66 -11.51
C SER A 89 26.02 22.13 -12.80
N ALA A 90 25.37 21.20 -13.47
CA ALA A 90 25.86 20.61 -14.73
C ALA A 90 26.15 21.67 -15.81
N ASN A 91 25.40 22.77 -15.84
CA ASN A 91 25.65 23.91 -16.73
C ASN A 91 26.67 24.92 -16.20
N GLY A 92 27.16 24.74 -14.95
CA GLY A 92 28.13 25.61 -14.32
C GLY A 92 27.60 26.96 -13.80
N GLN A 93 26.32 27.23 -13.91
CA GLN A 93 25.73 28.53 -13.56
C GLN A 93 25.45 28.71 -12.07
N THR A 94 25.14 27.60 -11.36
CA THR A 94 24.82 27.62 -9.92
C THR A 94 25.95 26.96 -9.15
N ILE A 95 26.53 27.65 -8.16
CA ILE A 95 27.52 27.08 -7.27
C ILE A 95 26.82 26.49 -6.06
N TYR A 96 26.99 25.18 -5.81
CA TYR A 96 26.42 24.46 -4.67
C TYR A 96 27.37 24.41 -3.46
N ALA A 97 28.66 24.17 -3.71
CA ALA A 97 29.71 24.32 -2.72
C ALA A 97 30.74 25.31 -3.25
N GLY A 98 30.97 26.39 -2.48
CA GLY A 98 31.79 27.53 -2.89
C GLY A 98 33.21 27.19 -3.24
N TYR A 99 33.89 28.10 -3.95
CA TYR A 99 35.34 27.97 -4.24
C TYR A 99 36.15 27.93 -2.95
N ARG A 100 37.01 26.93 -2.85
CA ARG A 100 37.93 26.70 -1.72
C ARG A 100 39.34 26.56 -2.24
N ASP A 101 40.30 27.20 -1.57
CA ASP A 101 41.69 27.04 -1.91
C ASP A 101 42.14 25.59 -1.71
N ILE A 102 42.83 25.05 -2.70
CA ILE A 102 43.43 23.72 -2.68
C ILE A 102 44.94 23.78 -2.83
N SER A 103 45.64 22.73 -2.43
CA SER A 103 47.10 22.69 -2.46
C SER A 103 47.64 22.88 -3.87
N LYS A 104 48.57 23.78 -4.07
CA LYS A 104 49.25 24.00 -5.35
C LYS A 104 50.18 22.85 -5.73
N THR A 105 50.63 22.07 -4.76
CA THR A 105 51.58 20.95 -4.90
C THR A 105 50.94 19.60 -4.56
N GLY A 106 49.66 19.58 -4.14
CA GLY A 106 48.94 18.37 -3.86
C GLY A 106 48.38 17.72 -5.12
N SER A 107 47.84 16.51 -4.95
CA SER A 107 47.24 15.71 -6.04
C SER A 107 45.78 15.35 -5.79
N SER A 108 45.25 15.69 -4.60
CA SER A 108 43.82 15.41 -4.25
C SER A 108 43.27 16.48 -3.31
N TYR A 109 41.92 16.61 -3.35
CA TYR A 109 41.18 17.49 -2.45
C TYR A 109 39.86 16.86 -2.05
N THR A 110 39.57 16.82 -0.74
CA THR A 110 38.31 16.33 -0.19
C THR A 110 37.38 17.48 0.15
N PHE A 111 36.17 17.45 -0.41
CA PHE A 111 35.14 18.44 -0.09
C PHE A 111 34.46 18.07 1.24
N SER A 112 34.82 18.72 2.33
CA SER A 112 34.06 18.68 3.58
C SER A 112 32.79 19.56 3.43
N LEU A 113 31.70 18.98 2.96
CA LEU A 113 30.46 19.71 2.75
C LEU A 113 29.81 20.07 4.08
N THR A 114 29.42 21.32 4.24
CA THR A 114 28.61 21.79 5.36
C THR A 114 27.15 21.33 5.19
N ASP A 115 26.39 21.34 6.28
CA ASP A 115 24.92 21.02 6.20
C ASP A 115 24.16 22.00 5.30
N GLY A 116 24.59 23.28 5.27
CA GLY A 116 24.03 24.29 4.36
C GLY A 116 24.24 23.91 2.89
N GLU A 117 25.47 23.52 2.52
CA GLU A 117 25.78 23.09 1.14
C GLU A 117 25.08 21.79 0.76
N ARG A 118 24.99 20.81 1.68
CA ARG A 118 24.19 19.59 1.48
C ARG A 118 22.71 19.92 1.24
N ASN A 119 22.18 20.88 2.00
CA ASN A 119 20.79 21.30 1.83
C ASN A 119 20.56 22.02 0.49
N ILE A 120 21.49 22.87 0.02
CA ILE A 120 21.41 23.48 -1.32
C ILE A 120 21.40 22.40 -2.41
N LEU A 121 22.26 21.39 -2.31
CA LEU A 121 22.30 20.25 -3.25
C LEU A 121 20.99 19.46 -3.24
N ARG A 122 20.39 19.20 -2.05
CA ARG A 122 19.12 18.49 -1.89
C ARG A 122 17.93 19.27 -2.45
N GLN A 123 17.92 20.60 -2.27
CA GLN A 123 16.91 21.51 -2.81
C GLN A 123 16.96 21.60 -4.33
N ALA A 124 18.14 21.44 -4.93
CA ALA A 124 18.30 21.44 -6.38
C ALA A 124 17.66 20.23 -7.08
N THR A 125 17.33 19.17 -6.33
CA THR A 125 16.72 17.95 -6.86
C THR A 125 15.53 17.46 -6.00
N PRO A 126 14.42 18.20 -5.92
CA PRO A 126 13.28 17.82 -5.06
C PRO A 126 12.49 16.62 -5.60
N ASN A 127 12.63 16.30 -6.88
CA ASN A 127 11.80 15.30 -7.59
C ASN A 127 12.60 14.10 -8.14
N SER A 128 13.89 13.98 -7.79
CA SER A 128 14.73 12.88 -8.23
C SER A 128 15.74 12.49 -7.14
N ASN A 129 16.05 11.20 -7.05
CA ASN A 129 17.11 10.70 -6.18
C ASN A 129 18.50 10.83 -6.82
N THR A 130 18.59 11.17 -8.10
CA THR A 130 19.86 11.35 -8.81
C THR A 130 19.93 12.73 -9.44
N PHE A 131 21.13 13.32 -9.43
CA PHE A 131 21.33 14.68 -9.86
C PHE A 131 22.71 14.86 -10.47
N LYS A 132 22.82 15.54 -11.62
CA LYS A 132 24.10 15.83 -12.29
C LYS A 132 24.72 17.10 -11.73
N ILE A 133 25.97 16.98 -11.31
CA ILE A 133 26.82 18.09 -10.82
C ILE A 133 28.13 18.13 -11.60
N LYS A 134 28.86 19.24 -11.50
CA LYS A 134 30.26 19.36 -11.96
C LYS A 134 31.16 19.72 -10.83
N PHE A 135 32.28 19.00 -10.74
CA PHE A 135 33.46 19.47 -10.02
C PHE A 135 34.25 20.41 -10.92
N TYR A 136 34.67 21.52 -10.39
CA TYR A 136 35.53 22.48 -11.06
C TYR A 136 36.86 22.65 -10.28
N VAL A 137 37.95 22.76 -11.06
CA VAL A 137 39.23 23.31 -10.57
C VAL A 137 39.49 24.58 -11.37
N LYS A 138 39.62 25.72 -10.63
CA LYS A 138 39.91 27.04 -11.16
C LYS A 138 41.37 27.32 -10.93
N THR A 139 42.10 27.65 -11.98
CA THR A 139 43.52 28.02 -11.99
C THR A 139 43.64 29.46 -12.40
N VAL A 140 44.32 30.27 -11.58
CA VAL A 140 44.71 31.66 -11.95
C VAL A 140 46.24 31.71 -12.08
N ILE A 141 46.71 32.03 -13.29
CA ILE A 141 48.16 32.10 -13.59
C ILE A 141 48.41 33.18 -14.65
N GLY A 142 49.40 34.02 -14.43
CA GLY A 142 49.77 35.09 -15.38
C GLY A 142 48.62 36.06 -15.69
N GLY A 143 47.74 36.33 -14.72
CA GLY A 143 46.57 37.20 -14.91
C GLY A 143 45.38 36.53 -15.60
N ASN A 144 45.53 35.30 -16.12
CA ASN A 144 44.48 34.54 -16.79
C ASN A 144 43.82 33.54 -15.85
N THR A 145 42.53 33.29 -16.10
CA THR A 145 41.74 32.29 -15.36
C THR A 145 41.35 31.15 -16.29
N PHE A 146 41.61 29.93 -15.85
CA PHE A 146 41.30 28.70 -16.56
C PHE A 146 40.47 27.78 -15.70
N TYR A 147 39.65 26.92 -16.32
CA TYR A 147 38.78 25.97 -15.63
C TYR A 147 38.93 24.57 -16.21
N SER A 148 39.11 23.60 -15.34
CA SER A 148 38.94 22.18 -15.65
C SER A 148 37.70 21.70 -14.94
N SER A 149 36.86 20.89 -15.61
CA SER A 149 35.64 20.35 -14.97
C SER A 149 35.36 18.91 -15.37
N VAL A 150 34.67 18.21 -14.50
CA VAL A 150 34.15 16.84 -14.76
C VAL A 150 32.74 16.71 -14.22
N GLU A 151 31.85 16.16 -15.03
CA GLU A 151 30.47 15.88 -14.61
C GLU A 151 30.41 14.55 -13.88
N LYS A 152 29.63 14.53 -12.79
CA LYS A 152 29.40 13.35 -11.94
C LYS A 152 27.96 13.33 -11.46
N THR A 153 27.55 12.16 -10.96
CA THR A 153 26.21 11.97 -10.39
C THR A 153 26.26 12.05 -8.87
N MET A 154 25.42 12.90 -8.30
CA MET A 154 25.11 12.86 -6.87
C MET A 154 23.79 12.09 -6.66
N THR A 155 23.74 11.27 -5.59
CA THR A 155 22.55 10.49 -5.22
C THR A 155 22.05 10.92 -3.85
N ILE A 156 20.74 11.08 -3.69
CA ILE A 156 20.09 11.28 -2.40
C ILE A 156 19.85 9.90 -1.78
N VAL A 157 20.40 9.67 -0.59
CA VAL A 157 20.21 8.44 0.19
C VAL A 157 19.36 8.72 1.44
N ASN A 158 18.81 7.68 2.08
CA ASN A 158 18.00 7.79 3.32
C ASN A 158 16.86 8.82 3.23
N GLY A 159 16.26 8.95 2.04
CA GLY A 159 15.21 9.93 1.73
C GLY A 159 13.79 9.50 2.04
N ASN A 160 13.55 8.26 2.52
CA ASN A 160 12.20 7.74 2.74
C ASN A 160 11.40 8.63 3.69
N PRO A 161 10.12 8.95 3.39
CA PRO A 161 9.27 9.75 4.25
C PRO A 161 9.07 9.07 5.62
N THR A 162 8.86 9.87 6.66
CA THR A 162 8.50 9.36 7.98
C THR A 162 6.98 9.22 8.07
N PHE A 163 6.53 8.00 8.31
CA PHE A 163 5.14 7.64 8.48
C PHE A 163 5.04 6.41 9.38
N SER A 164 4.18 6.43 10.39
CA SER A 164 4.08 5.38 11.40
C SER A 164 2.62 5.02 11.71
N ALA A 165 2.41 3.99 12.52
CA ALA A 165 1.07 3.55 12.91
C ALA A 165 0.27 4.62 13.69
N SER A 166 0.93 5.60 14.32
CA SER A 166 0.27 6.75 14.98
C SER A 166 -0.38 7.71 13.99
N ASN A 167 0.07 7.72 12.74
CA ASN A 167 -0.53 8.52 11.67
C ASN A 167 -1.78 7.87 11.05
N LEU A 168 -2.13 6.64 11.47
CA LEU A 168 -3.20 5.85 10.90
C LEU A 168 -4.23 5.49 11.97
N SER A 169 -5.50 5.85 11.73
CA SER A 169 -6.64 5.43 12.53
C SER A 169 -7.78 4.97 11.64
N TYR A 170 -8.72 4.23 12.23
CA TYR A 170 -9.94 3.81 11.55
C TYR A 170 -11.13 3.85 12.49
N LYS A 171 -12.32 3.86 11.95
CA LYS A 171 -13.56 3.68 12.70
C LYS A 171 -14.67 3.11 11.81
N ASP A 172 -15.63 2.47 12.44
CA ASP A 172 -16.95 2.25 11.87
C ASP A 172 -17.70 3.58 11.83
N SER A 173 -18.16 3.99 10.64
CA SER A 173 -18.95 5.20 10.45
C SER A 173 -20.46 4.92 10.36
N ASN A 174 -20.91 3.64 10.45
CA ASN A 174 -22.31 3.28 10.51
C ASN A 174 -22.84 3.40 11.95
N SER A 175 -23.71 4.38 12.17
CA SER A 175 -24.28 4.64 13.52
C SER A 175 -25.09 3.47 14.08
N THR A 176 -25.72 2.66 13.22
CA THR A 176 -26.52 1.50 13.65
C THR A 176 -25.64 0.41 14.25
N THR A 177 -24.53 0.06 13.56
CA THR A 177 -23.60 -0.95 14.06
C THR A 177 -22.86 -0.47 15.30
N VAL A 178 -22.44 0.80 15.31
CA VAL A 178 -21.81 1.43 16.50
C VAL A 178 -22.76 1.44 17.70
N ALA A 179 -24.06 1.71 17.53
CA ALA A 179 -25.05 1.69 18.60
C ALA A 179 -25.20 0.29 19.22
N VAL A 180 -25.05 -0.78 18.43
CA VAL A 180 -25.11 -2.16 18.91
C VAL A 180 -23.81 -2.59 19.57
N THR A 181 -22.67 -2.37 18.90
CA THR A 181 -21.36 -2.79 19.42
C THR A 181 -20.91 -1.96 20.63
N GLY A 182 -21.35 -0.71 20.72
CA GLY A 182 -20.84 0.27 21.69
C GLY A 182 -19.40 0.68 21.46
N ASN A 183 -18.80 0.32 20.30
CA ASN A 183 -17.39 0.56 20.00
C ASN A 183 -17.17 0.72 18.48
N ASN A 184 -16.79 1.91 18.06
CA ASN A 184 -16.50 2.21 16.65
C ASN A 184 -15.18 1.64 16.12
N GLN A 185 -14.38 0.96 16.96
CA GLN A 185 -13.18 0.23 16.54
C GLN A 185 -13.46 -1.25 16.24
N LYS A 186 -14.70 -1.69 16.35
CA LYS A 186 -15.16 -3.05 16.03
C LYS A 186 -16.20 -2.98 14.92
N LEU A 187 -15.84 -3.49 13.77
CA LEU A 187 -16.68 -3.49 12.58
C LEU A 187 -17.51 -4.79 12.53
N VAL A 188 -18.76 -4.69 12.12
CA VAL A 188 -19.64 -5.85 11.93
C VAL A 188 -19.64 -6.23 10.44
N GLN A 189 -19.40 -7.50 10.15
CA GLN A 189 -19.37 -8.07 8.81
C GLN A 189 -20.61 -7.67 8.01
N ASN A 190 -20.41 -7.23 6.75
CA ASN A 190 -21.45 -6.80 5.80
C ASN A 190 -22.33 -5.60 6.23
N LEU A 191 -22.10 -5.01 7.38
CA LEU A 191 -22.95 -3.95 7.92
C LEU A 191 -22.21 -2.66 8.23
N SER A 192 -20.99 -2.75 8.76
CA SER A 192 -20.19 -1.59 9.15
C SER A 192 -19.55 -0.91 7.95
N ASN A 193 -19.43 0.42 8.00
CA ASN A 193 -18.68 1.22 7.04
C ASN A 193 -17.29 1.56 7.58
N LEU A 194 -16.25 1.06 6.94
CA LEU A 194 -14.87 1.37 7.32
C LEU A 194 -14.48 2.77 6.81
N LEU A 195 -14.30 3.70 7.74
CA LEU A 195 -13.69 5.00 7.50
C LEU A 195 -12.29 5.02 8.09
N THR A 196 -11.28 5.23 7.25
CA THR A 196 -9.87 5.35 7.65
C THR A 196 -9.48 6.82 7.66
N THR A 197 -8.73 7.25 8.68
CA THR A 197 -8.17 8.60 8.77
C THR A 197 -6.64 8.50 8.73
N ILE A 198 -6.03 9.27 7.82
CA ILE A 198 -4.59 9.37 7.63
C ILE A 198 -4.17 10.78 7.97
N THR A 199 -3.24 10.93 8.93
CA THR A 199 -2.59 12.21 9.22
C THR A 199 -1.33 12.36 8.39
N SER A 200 -0.79 13.60 8.32
CA SER A 200 0.32 13.92 7.43
C SER A 200 1.58 13.12 7.74
N ALA A 201 2.16 12.54 6.70
CA ALA A 201 3.54 12.05 6.71
C ALA A 201 4.52 13.23 6.61
N THR A 202 5.77 13.01 7.05
CA THR A 202 6.84 13.99 6.91
C THR A 202 7.81 13.58 5.81
N ALA A 203 7.91 14.39 4.77
CA ALA A 203 8.92 14.22 3.72
C ALA A 203 10.31 14.55 4.24
N LYS A 204 11.35 13.97 3.65
CA LYS A 204 12.75 14.20 4.03
C LYS A 204 13.56 14.86 2.92
N LYS A 205 14.65 15.55 3.30
CA LYS A 205 15.66 16.06 2.37
C LYS A 205 15.06 16.90 1.23
N TYR A 206 14.05 17.75 1.57
CA TYR A 206 13.39 18.67 0.63
C TYR A 206 12.56 17.98 -0.47
N SER A 207 12.18 16.71 -0.34
CA SER A 207 11.06 16.14 -1.10
C SER A 207 9.73 16.61 -0.56
N SER A 208 8.63 16.30 -1.24
CA SER A 208 7.25 16.53 -0.81
C SER A 208 6.45 15.24 -0.87
N ILE A 209 5.42 15.10 -0.03
CA ILE A 209 4.53 13.94 -0.12
C ILE A 209 3.61 14.14 -1.34
N THR A 210 3.50 13.10 -2.17
CA THR A 210 2.71 13.14 -3.40
C THR A 210 1.44 12.31 -3.33
N LYS A 211 1.45 11.20 -2.56
CA LYS A 211 0.27 10.35 -2.42
C LYS A 211 0.33 9.40 -1.21
N TYR A 212 -0.85 8.98 -0.80
CA TYR A 212 -1.11 7.91 0.16
C TYR A 212 -1.97 6.85 -0.52
N GLU A 213 -1.53 5.60 -0.50
CA GLU A 213 -2.23 4.44 -1.06
C GLU A 213 -2.64 3.53 0.10
N ALA A 214 -3.93 3.51 0.42
CA ALA A 214 -4.47 2.65 1.47
C ALA A 214 -5.09 1.40 0.86
N THR A 215 -4.74 0.24 1.39
CA THR A 215 -5.18 -1.07 0.90
C THR A 215 -5.75 -1.90 2.04
N ILE A 216 -6.94 -2.44 1.85
CA ILE A 216 -7.56 -3.43 2.74
C ILE A 216 -8.42 -4.38 1.92
N ASN A 217 -8.42 -5.67 2.24
CA ASN A 217 -9.21 -6.70 1.56
C ASN A 217 -9.06 -6.68 0.02
N GLY A 218 -7.83 -6.42 -0.48
CA GLY A 218 -7.54 -6.34 -1.91
C GLY A 218 -7.99 -5.04 -2.59
N VAL A 219 -8.70 -4.15 -1.91
CA VAL A 219 -9.14 -2.85 -2.43
C VAL A 219 -8.14 -1.78 -2.07
N THR A 220 -7.63 -1.05 -3.08
CA THR A 220 -6.72 0.08 -2.88
C THR A 220 -7.42 1.39 -3.24
N LYS A 221 -7.31 2.38 -2.35
CA LYS A 221 -7.76 3.76 -2.59
C LYS A 221 -6.60 4.72 -2.40
N THR A 222 -6.55 5.76 -3.23
CA THR A 222 -5.45 6.74 -3.26
C THR A 222 -5.97 8.14 -3.01
N ILE A 223 -5.23 8.91 -2.18
CA ILE A 223 -5.41 10.34 -1.97
C ILE A 223 -4.07 11.05 -2.10
N THR A 224 -4.07 12.31 -2.52
CA THR A 224 -2.87 13.12 -2.74
C THR A 224 -2.46 13.95 -1.52
N SER A 225 -3.33 14.09 -0.55
CA SER A 225 -3.09 14.78 0.73
C SER A 225 -3.62 13.93 1.88
N ALA A 226 -3.12 14.16 3.10
CA ALA A 226 -3.65 13.53 4.30
C ALA A 226 -5.15 13.83 4.45
N GLY A 227 -5.91 12.86 4.95
CA GLY A 227 -7.37 12.95 5.05
C GLY A 227 -8.04 11.62 5.30
N ASN A 228 -9.34 11.59 5.03
CA ASN A 228 -10.17 10.41 5.20
C ASN A 228 -10.30 9.61 3.92
N ILE A 229 -10.31 8.28 4.09
CA ILE A 229 -10.64 7.32 3.02
C ILE A 229 -11.79 6.46 3.51
N ASP A 230 -12.93 6.55 2.83
CA ASP A 230 -14.08 5.70 3.09
C ASP A 230 -13.98 4.43 2.21
N PHE A 231 -13.84 3.27 2.83
CA PHE A 231 -13.84 1.98 2.15
C PHE A 231 -15.23 1.39 1.98
N GLY A 232 -16.23 1.95 2.68
CA GLY A 232 -17.59 1.43 2.69
C GLY A 232 -17.72 0.11 3.47
N VAL A 233 -18.69 -0.69 3.07
CA VAL A 233 -18.96 -1.98 3.70
C VAL A 233 -17.96 -3.03 3.24
N ILE A 234 -17.39 -3.77 4.20
CA ILE A 234 -16.45 -4.87 3.94
C ILE A 234 -17.06 -6.18 4.44
N ASN A 235 -17.01 -7.19 3.58
CA ASN A 235 -17.40 -8.56 3.95
C ASN A 235 -16.18 -9.31 4.51
N SER A 236 -16.03 -9.30 5.83
CA SER A 236 -15.03 -10.13 6.52
C SER A 236 -15.55 -10.61 7.85
N ALA A 237 -15.39 -11.90 8.12
CA ALA A 237 -15.66 -12.51 9.42
C ALA A 237 -14.45 -12.48 10.37
N ASN A 238 -13.27 -12.09 9.86
CA ASN A 238 -12.00 -12.08 10.57
C ASN A 238 -11.34 -10.71 10.45
N ASP A 239 -10.45 -10.43 11.39
CA ASP A 239 -9.61 -9.23 11.37
C ASP A 239 -8.83 -9.11 10.06
N LEU A 240 -8.72 -7.88 9.54
CA LEU A 240 -8.00 -7.56 8.33
C LEU A 240 -6.85 -6.59 8.60
N THR A 241 -5.83 -6.66 7.76
CA THR A 241 -4.73 -5.69 7.78
C THR A 241 -5.02 -4.54 6.82
N LEU A 242 -5.14 -3.34 7.38
CA LEU A 242 -5.10 -2.09 6.63
C LEU A 242 -3.63 -1.70 6.43
N SER A 243 -3.20 -1.55 5.19
CA SER A 243 -1.84 -1.13 4.81
C SER A 243 -1.90 0.23 4.15
N VAL A 244 -1.05 1.17 4.57
CA VAL A 244 -0.94 2.48 3.94
C VAL A 244 0.50 2.71 3.49
N LYS A 245 0.68 2.91 2.19
CA LYS A 245 1.95 3.28 1.55
C LYS A 245 1.94 4.76 1.21
N VAL A 246 2.94 5.46 1.71
CA VAL A 246 3.19 6.88 1.42
C VAL A 246 4.31 6.99 0.41
N THR A 247 4.15 7.87 -0.58
CA THR A 247 5.16 8.12 -1.63
C THR A 247 5.51 9.60 -1.64
N ASP A 248 6.81 9.92 -1.72
CA ASP A 248 7.30 11.28 -1.89
C ASP A 248 7.53 11.64 -3.37
N SER A 249 7.93 12.89 -3.63
CA SER A 249 8.18 13.42 -4.98
C SER A 249 9.39 12.80 -5.68
N ARG A 250 10.28 12.13 -4.95
CA ARG A 250 11.41 11.37 -5.50
C ARG A 250 11.08 9.91 -5.77
N GLY A 251 9.86 9.45 -5.41
CA GLY A 251 9.45 8.06 -5.51
C GLY A 251 9.86 7.19 -4.31
N ASN A 252 10.44 7.76 -3.25
CA ASN A 252 10.72 7.01 -2.03
C ASN A 252 9.41 6.70 -1.29
N THR A 253 9.36 5.54 -0.66
CA THR A 253 8.14 5.07 0.00
C THR A 253 8.36 4.62 1.42
N THR A 254 7.31 4.74 2.23
CA THR A 254 7.21 4.11 3.55
C THR A 254 5.83 3.49 3.68
N THR A 255 5.77 2.26 4.17
CA THR A 255 4.53 1.54 4.39
C THR A 255 4.33 1.28 5.87
N THR A 256 3.10 1.48 6.33
CA THR A 256 2.67 1.19 7.70
C THR A 256 1.38 0.38 7.65
N THR A 257 1.17 -0.47 8.66
CA THR A 257 -0.02 -1.32 8.76
C THR A 257 -0.74 -1.12 10.09
N LYS A 258 -2.05 -1.42 10.08
CA LYS A 258 -2.90 -1.46 11.28
C LYS A 258 -3.93 -2.57 11.15
N THR A 259 -4.14 -3.33 12.21
CA THR A 259 -5.21 -4.34 12.27
C THR A 259 -6.55 -3.65 12.43
N VAL A 260 -7.52 -4.03 11.60
CA VAL A 260 -8.93 -3.63 11.67
C VAL A 260 -9.73 -4.81 12.19
N THR A 261 -10.38 -4.64 13.33
CA THR A 261 -11.12 -5.72 13.99
C THR A 261 -12.51 -5.86 13.41
N PHE A 262 -12.87 -7.10 13.03
CA PHE A 262 -14.17 -7.46 12.52
C PHE A 262 -14.88 -8.47 13.43
N LEU A 263 -16.19 -8.30 13.57
CA LEU A 263 -17.10 -9.21 14.24
C LEU A 263 -17.95 -9.93 13.17
N ALA A 264 -17.90 -11.25 13.16
CA ALA A 264 -18.67 -12.06 12.23
C ALA A 264 -20.17 -11.88 12.48
N TRP A 265 -20.93 -11.65 11.40
CA TRP A 265 -22.39 -11.59 11.46
C TRP A 265 -23.02 -12.26 10.24
N VAL A 266 -24.05 -13.03 10.53
CA VAL A 266 -24.95 -13.64 9.55
C VAL A 266 -26.38 -13.44 10.00
N LEU A 267 -27.33 -13.41 9.06
CA LEU A 267 -28.75 -13.37 9.35
C LEU A 267 -29.13 -14.51 10.32
N PRO A 268 -30.00 -14.26 11.31
CA PRO A 268 -30.45 -15.30 12.22
C PRO A 268 -31.20 -16.40 11.47
N THR A 269 -30.93 -17.64 11.86
CA THR A 269 -31.56 -18.83 11.27
C THR A 269 -32.28 -19.62 12.36
N ALA A 270 -33.22 -20.52 11.98
CA ALA A 270 -33.86 -21.37 12.94
C ALA A 270 -34.23 -22.76 12.37
N ILE A 271 -34.22 -23.75 13.24
CA ILE A 271 -34.82 -25.06 13.04
C ILE A 271 -36.14 -25.04 13.77
N ILE A 272 -37.24 -25.35 13.05
CA ILE A 272 -38.60 -25.33 13.54
C ILE A 272 -39.11 -26.75 13.64
N SER A 273 -39.61 -27.15 14.81
CA SER A 273 -40.35 -28.38 15.02
C SER A 273 -41.80 -28.03 15.33
N LEU A 274 -42.71 -28.41 14.46
CA LEU A 274 -44.14 -28.19 14.61
C LEU A 274 -44.86 -29.52 14.39
N LYS A 275 -45.56 -30.02 15.42
CA LYS A 275 -46.24 -31.32 15.36
C LYS A 275 -47.42 -31.40 16.28
N ARG A 276 -48.40 -32.18 15.94
CA ARG A 276 -49.50 -32.57 16.85
C ARG A 276 -49.02 -33.62 17.86
N LYS A 277 -49.62 -33.58 19.03
CA LYS A 277 -49.47 -34.66 20.00
C LYS A 277 -50.11 -35.93 19.39
N ASN A 278 -49.39 -37.06 19.47
CA ASN A 278 -49.75 -38.34 18.91
C ASN A 278 -50.13 -38.28 17.38
N ASN A 279 -49.72 -37.20 16.66
CA ASN A 279 -49.98 -36.89 15.26
C ASN A 279 -51.43 -36.56 14.90
N TYR A 280 -52.39 -36.65 15.82
CA TYR A 280 -53.81 -36.44 15.50
C TYR A 280 -54.60 -35.60 16.52
N GLU A 281 -54.04 -35.30 17.69
CA GLU A 281 -54.73 -34.52 18.72
C GLU A 281 -54.80 -33.03 18.37
N ASP A 282 -55.73 -32.32 19.02
CA ASP A 282 -55.83 -30.86 18.96
C ASP A 282 -54.63 -30.20 19.64
N GLU A 283 -54.08 -30.84 20.66
CA GLU A 283 -52.84 -30.39 21.30
C GLU A 283 -51.65 -30.50 20.34
N SER A 284 -50.94 -29.39 20.19
CA SER A 284 -49.84 -29.27 19.22
C SER A 284 -48.65 -28.57 19.88
N TYR A 285 -47.46 -28.87 19.39
CA TYR A 285 -46.18 -28.36 19.96
C TYR A 285 -45.42 -27.62 18.88
N LEU A 286 -45.01 -26.38 19.23
CA LEU A 286 -44.07 -25.59 18.46
C LEU A 286 -42.78 -25.43 19.28
N THR A 287 -41.65 -25.80 18.68
CA THR A 287 -40.31 -25.51 19.23
C THR A 287 -39.49 -24.84 18.13
N VAL A 288 -38.79 -23.75 18.48
CA VAL A 288 -37.93 -23.00 17.58
C VAL A 288 -36.53 -22.95 18.20
N ASN A 289 -35.57 -23.51 17.47
CA ASN A 289 -34.15 -23.45 17.82
C ASN A 289 -33.47 -22.47 16.88
N ALA A 290 -33.28 -21.22 17.34
CA ALA A 290 -32.67 -20.15 16.58
C ALA A 290 -31.17 -20.02 16.85
N THR A 291 -30.41 -19.78 15.77
CA THR A 291 -28.99 -19.49 15.82
C THR A 291 -28.77 -18.06 15.30
N TYR A 292 -27.88 -17.31 15.96
CA TYR A 292 -27.59 -15.92 15.62
C TYR A 292 -26.16 -15.55 16.02
N SER A 293 -25.62 -14.48 15.45
CA SER A 293 -24.30 -13.93 15.80
C SER A 293 -24.40 -13.08 17.05
N SER A 294 -23.62 -13.41 18.09
CA SER A 294 -23.71 -12.74 19.42
C SER A 294 -23.12 -11.34 19.43
N ILE A 295 -22.19 -11.01 18.54
CA ILE A 295 -21.51 -9.71 18.43
C ILE A 295 -20.99 -9.27 19.81
N ASP A 296 -20.00 -9.98 20.34
CA ASP A 296 -19.45 -9.76 21.69
C ASP A 296 -20.52 -9.68 22.78
N SER A 297 -21.54 -10.53 22.71
CA SER A 297 -22.70 -10.56 23.63
C SER A 297 -23.55 -9.28 23.62
N LYS A 298 -23.46 -8.47 22.56
CA LYS A 298 -24.26 -7.24 22.40
C LYS A 298 -25.50 -7.42 21.53
N ASN A 299 -25.55 -8.51 20.78
CA ASN A 299 -26.71 -8.87 19.97
C ASN A 299 -27.60 -9.89 20.71
N SER A 300 -28.88 -9.90 20.37
CA SER A 300 -29.86 -10.80 20.97
C SER A 300 -30.90 -11.18 19.90
N VAL A 301 -31.41 -12.41 20.02
CA VAL A 301 -32.48 -12.89 19.13
C VAL A 301 -33.84 -12.72 19.77
N THR A 302 -34.83 -12.32 18.98
CA THR A 302 -36.24 -12.36 19.30
C THR A 302 -36.96 -13.28 18.35
N ILE A 303 -37.85 -14.11 18.87
CA ILE A 303 -38.59 -15.08 18.07
C ILE A 303 -40.09 -14.83 18.31
N LYS A 304 -40.84 -14.71 17.21
CA LYS A 304 -42.28 -14.57 17.24
C LYS A 304 -42.92 -15.59 16.28
N TYR A 305 -44.10 -16.00 16.58
CA TYR A 305 -44.94 -16.83 15.67
C TYR A 305 -46.34 -16.27 15.56
N GLN A 306 -47.00 -16.62 14.47
CA GLN A 306 -48.40 -16.36 14.20
C GLN A 306 -48.92 -17.51 13.33
N TYR A 307 -50.21 -17.77 13.44
CA TYR A 307 -50.83 -18.86 12.68
C TYR A 307 -52.24 -18.49 12.20
N LYS A 308 -52.76 -19.24 11.23
CA LYS A 308 -54.11 -19.17 10.73
C LYS A 308 -54.54 -20.54 10.20
N LYS A 309 -55.86 -20.82 10.08
CA LYS A 309 -56.26 -21.94 9.27
C LYS A 309 -55.87 -21.71 7.81
N THR A 310 -55.50 -22.75 7.08
CA THR A 310 -55.14 -22.63 5.66
C THR A 310 -56.26 -22.04 4.79
N THR A 311 -57.51 -22.10 5.27
CA THR A 311 -58.68 -21.52 4.62
C THR A 311 -58.98 -20.07 4.98
N GLU A 312 -58.25 -19.51 5.97
CA GLU A 312 -58.39 -18.12 6.43
C GLU A 312 -57.42 -17.21 5.70
N SER A 313 -57.79 -15.94 5.52
CA SER A 313 -56.90 -14.93 4.90
C SER A 313 -55.93 -14.26 5.88
N SER A 314 -56.33 -14.16 7.14
CA SER A 314 -55.59 -13.36 8.16
C SER A 314 -54.93 -14.24 9.20
N TYR A 315 -53.69 -13.91 9.53
CA TYR A 315 -52.96 -14.54 10.64
C TYR A 315 -53.43 -13.99 12.00
N SER A 316 -53.25 -14.81 13.06
CA SER A 316 -53.35 -14.37 14.44
C SER A 316 -52.36 -13.24 14.77
N SER A 317 -52.54 -12.58 15.90
CA SER A 317 -51.53 -11.69 16.45
C SER A 317 -50.21 -12.43 16.65
N GLN A 318 -49.09 -11.71 16.52
CA GLN A 318 -47.75 -12.24 16.78
C GLN A 318 -47.57 -12.52 18.28
N THR A 319 -47.10 -13.72 18.61
CA THR A 319 -46.80 -14.16 19.95
C THR A 319 -45.32 -14.46 20.10
N ALA A 320 -44.66 -13.95 21.14
CA ALA A 320 -43.25 -14.21 21.44
C ALA A 320 -43.04 -15.62 22.01
N ILE A 321 -41.89 -16.21 21.66
CA ILE A 321 -41.42 -17.48 22.22
C ILE A 321 -39.93 -17.36 22.56
N ASN A 322 -39.51 -17.96 23.67
CA ASN A 322 -38.10 -18.04 23.99
C ASN A 322 -37.37 -19.07 23.16
N ASN A 323 -36.13 -18.83 22.85
CA ASN A 323 -35.30 -19.76 22.10
C ASN A 323 -35.21 -21.12 22.77
N ASN A 324 -35.40 -22.21 22.04
CA ASN A 324 -35.46 -23.59 22.48
C ASN A 324 -36.65 -23.93 23.41
N ALA A 325 -37.56 -23.01 23.69
CA ALA A 325 -38.73 -23.29 24.46
C ALA A 325 -39.81 -24.01 23.60
N ARG A 326 -40.58 -24.88 24.26
CA ARG A 326 -41.74 -25.50 23.65
C ARG A 326 -43.00 -24.73 24.01
N VAL A 327 -43.78 -24.36 23.02
CA VAL A 327 -45.14 -23.82 23.19
C VAL A 327 -46.15 -24.92 22.91
N THR A 328 -47.17 -25.04 23.80
CA THR A 328 -48.32 -25.91 23.57
C THR A 328 -49.46 -25.07 23.09
N LEU A 329 -50.07 -25.51 22.00
CA LEU A 329 -51.20 -24.88 21.32
C LEU A 329 -52.37 -25.87 21.24
N THR A 330 -53.59 -25.39 21.40
CA THR A 330 -54.81 -26.19 21.16
C THR A 330 -55.42 -25.73 19.83
N LEU A 331 -55.19 -26.53 18.77
CA LEU A 331 -55.57 -26.22 17.40
C LEU A 331 -56.40 -27.39 16.84
N SER A 332 -57.66 -27.13 16.45
CA SER A 332 -58.52 -28.18 15.94
C SER A 332 -57.81 -29.08 14.91
N LYS A 333 -57.88 -30.38 15.14
CA LYS A 333 -57.27 -31.39 14.27
C LYS A 333 -57.97 -31.50 12.90
N ASP A 334 -59.16 -30.98 12.78
CA ASP A 334 -59.94 -31.03 11.56
C ASP A 334 -59.48 -30.07 10.49
N TYR A 335 -58.60 -29.15 10.83
CA TYR A 335 -58.02 -28.16 9.93
C TYR A 335 -56.50 -28.29 9.85
N ALA A 336 -55.97 -27.94 8.69
CA ALA A 336 -54.53 -27.60 8.55
C ALA A 336 -54.33 -26.14 8.93
N TRP A 337 -53.15 -25.82 9.48
CA TRP A 337 -52.80 -24.48 9.96
C TRP A 337 -51.52 -24.03 9.36
N ASP A 338 -51.52 -22.84 8.73
CA ASP A 338 -50.33 -22.14 8.28
C ASP A 338 -49.66 -21.44 9.47
N PHE A 339 -48.36 -21.64 9.62
CA PHE A 339 -47.55 -20.96 10.62
C PHE A 339 -46.54 -20.08 9.93
N LYS A 340 -46.35 -18.89 10.48
CA LYS A 340 -45.25 -18.00 10.16
C LYS A 340 -44.43 -17.79 11.43
N VAL A 341 -43.15 -18.17 11.37
CA VAL A 341 -42.19 -17.97 12.44
C VAL A 341 -41.21 -16.88 12.00
N ILE A 342 -41.06 -15.85 12.82
CA ILE A 342 -40.25 -14.67 12.56
C ILE A 342 -39.09 -14.66 13.58
N VAL A 343 -37.87 -14.74 13.09
CA VAL A 343 -36.65 -14.74 13.90
C VAL A 343 -35.87 -13.49 13.56
N SER A 344 -35.68 -12.63 14.53
CA SER A 344 -35.04 -11.32 14.33
C SER A 344 -33.89 -11.15 15.34
N ASP A 345 -32.81 -10.56 14.88
CA ASP A 345 -31.80 -9.98 15.76
C ASP A 345 -31.79 -8.44 15.63
N ARG A 346 -30.78 -7.76 16.15
CA ARG A 346 -30.71 -6.30 16.05
C ARG A 346 -30.44 -5.76 14.65
N PHE A 347 -30.03 -6.62 13.69
CA PHE A 347 -29.60 -6.22 12.38
C PHE A 347 -30.49 -6.79 11.25
N GLY A 348 -31.18 -7.90 11.50
CA GLY A 348 -31.96 -8.51 10.43
C GLY A 348 -33.03 -9.47 10.91
N THR A 349 -33.89 -9.88 9.97
CA THR A 349 -35.04 -10.75 10.22
C THR A 349 -35.11 -11.84 9.17
N THR A 350 -35.34 -13.08 9.61
CA THR A 350 -35.65 -14.21 8.76
C THR A 350 -37.07 -14.71 9.08
N THR A 351 -37.86 -15.03 8.05
CA THR A 351 -39.21 -15.53 8.20
C THR A 351 -39.32 -16.94 7.62
N TYR A 352 -39.91 -17.84 8.38
CA TYR A 352 -40.16 -19.22 7.99
C TYR A 352 -41.66 -19.46 7.93
N ASN A 353 -42.12 -20.13 6.87
CA ASN A 353 -43.48 -20.60 6.72
C ASN A 353 -43.47 -22.11 6.85
N THR A 354 -44.37 -22.65 7.66
CA THR A 354 -44.55 -24.09 7.83
C THR A 354 -46.02 -24.40 8.05
N ILE A 355 -46.43 -25.66 7.86
CA ILE A 355 -47.81 -26.08 7.97
C ILE A 355 -47.94 -27.18 9.01
N LEU A 356 -48.89 -27.02 9.92
CA LEU A 356 -49.37 -28.07 10.76
C LEU A 356 -50.51 -28.81 10.01
N ALA A 357 -50.26 -30.02 9.60
CA ALA A 357 -51.27 -30.82 8.87
C ALA A 357 -52.51 -31.12 9.74
N LYS A 358 -53.59 -31.45 9.11
CA LYS A 358 -54.77 -32.05 9.79
C LYS A 358 -54.33 -33.26 10.59
N GLY A 359 -54.98 -33.49 11.72
CA GLY A 359 -54.79 -34.70 12.50
C GLY A 359 -55.22 -35.93 11.73
N LYS A 360 -54.33 -36.87 11.56
CA LYS A 360 -54.59 -38.13 10.88
C LYS A 360 -53.92 -39.27 11.62
N PHE A 361 -54.63 -40.37 11.76
CA PHE A 361 -54.06 -41.65 12.13
C PHE A 361 -54.50 -42.69 11.08
N ILE A 362 -53.57 -43.52 10.68
CA ILE A 362 -53.82 -44.52 9.66
C ILE A 362 -54.44 -45.79 10.28
N LEU A 363 -53.91 -46.19 11.42
CA LEU A 363 -54.35 -47.40 12.11
C LEU A 363 -54.38 -47.10 13.63
N PHE A 364 -55.47 -47.46 14.24
CA PHE A 364 -55.64 -47.41 15.69
C PHE A 364 -56.01 -48.79 16.21
N VAL A 365 -55.31 -49.28 17.21
CA VAL A 365 -55.62 -50.57 17.85
C VAL A 365 -56.13 -50.26 19.26
N ASP A 366 -57.42 -50.59 19.48
CA ASP A 366 -58.03 -50.47 20.82
C ASP A 366 -57.94 -51.84 21.49
N THR A 367 -56.93 -51.92 22.40
CA THR A 367 -56.65 -53.14 23.17
C THR A 367 -57.73 -53.46 24.19
N LYS A 368 -58.58 -52.52 24.61
CA LYS A 368 -59.65 -52.70 25.55
C LYS A 368 -60.89 -53.26 24.83
N LYS A 369 -61.14 -52.79 23.63
CA LYS A 369 -62.25 -53.27 22.78
C LYS A 369 -61.81 -54.40 21.85
N LEU A 370 -60.57 -54.80 21.83
CA LEU A 370 -59.98 -55.78 20.89
C LEU A 370 -60.32 -55.43 19.46
N SER A 371 -60.23 -54.16 19.11
CA SER A 371 -60.75 -53.70 17.81
C SER A 371 -59.66 -52.87 17.09
N VAL A 372 -59.66 -52.82 15.79
CA VAL A 372 -58.79 -52.05 14.91
C VAL A 372 -59.61 -51.05 14.14
N GLY A 373 -59.20 -49.77 14.17
CA GLY A 373 -59.74 -48.70 13.35
C GLY A 373 -58.77 -48.28 12.29
N VAL A 374 -59.16 -48.23 11.04
CA VAL A 374 -58.43 -47.61 9.94
C VAL A 374 -59.07 -46.27 9.68
N ASN A 375 -58.24 -45.18 9.90
CA ASN A 375 -58.71 -43.82 9.77
C ASN A 375 -59.90 -43.44 10.64
N CYS A 376 -60.18 -44.22 11.74
CA CYS A 376 -61.20 -43.98 12.75
C CYS A 376 -60.77 -44.58 14.10
N PHE A 377 -61.42 -44.11 15.19
CA PHE A 377 -61.42 -44.82 16.47
C PHE A 377 -62.54 -45.86 16.43
N PRO A 378 -62.30 -47.14 16.67
CA PRO A 378 -63.34 -48.16 16.61
C PRO A 378 -64.40 -47.90 17.72
N ALA A 379 -65.62 -47.86 17.33
CA ALA A 379 -66.79 -47.69 18.20
C ALA A 379 -67.22 -49.00 18.81
N LYS A 380 -67.07 -50.08 18.06
CA LYS A 380 -67.55 -51.45 18.40
C LYS A 380 -66.42 -52.27 19.03
N THR A 381 -66.75 -53.28 19.75
CA THR A 381 -65.85 -54.31 20.27
C THR A 381 -65.56 -55.36 19.21
N GLU A 382 -64.42 -56.02 19.25
CA GLU A 382 -64.07 -57.17 18.39
C GLU A 382 -64.29 -56.85 16.89
N SER A 383 -63.89 -55.70 16.43
CA SER A 383 -64.19 -55.21 15.09
C SER A 383 -63.03 -54.64 14.33
N LEU A 384 -63.11 -54.67 12.98
CA LEU A 384 -62.34 -53.85 12.10
C LEU A 384 -63.21 -52.73 11.56
N GLU A 385 -62.96 -51.48 11.92
CA GLU A 385 -63.71 -50.33 11.42
C GLU A 385 -62.86 -49.50 10.49
N VAL A 386 -63.40 -49.19 9.30
CA VAL A 386 -62.72 -48.38 8.29
C VAL A 386 -63.56 -47.16 7.96
N ASN A 387 -63.00 -45.97 8.12
CA ASN A 387 -63.63 -44.71 7.73
C ASN A 387 -63.07 -44.29 6.35
N GLY A 388 -63.82 -44.62 5.29
CA GLY A 388 -63.48 -44.34 3.89
C GLY A 388 -64.04 -45.39 2.95
N SER A 389 -63.72 -45.27 1.67
CA SER A 389 -64.06 -46.27 0.66
C SER A 389 -63.29 -47.55 0.89
N GLN A 390 -63.98 -48.69 1.04
CA GLN A 390 -63.34 -49.98 1.21
C GLN A 390 -63.17 -50.64 -0.15
N VAL A 391 -61.96 -51.05 -0.50
CA VAL A 391 -61.71 -52.00 -1.60
C VAL A 391 -61.17 -53.26 -0.94
N LEU A 392 -62.02 -54.32 -0.86
CA LEU A 392 -61.59 -55.65 -0.45
C LEU A 392 -61.37 -56.43 -1.73
N GLU A 393 -60.17 -56.63 -2.18
CA GLU A 393 -59.86 -57.60 -3.23
C GLU A 393 -59.69 -58.97 -2.56
N TYR A 394 -60.64 -59.89 -2.89
CA TYR A 394 -60.50 -61.30 -2.56
C TYR A 394 -59.72 -62.00 -3.67
N ASP A 395 -58.50 -62.37 -3.43
CA ASP A 395 -57.91 -63.47 -4.17
C ASP A 395 -58.55 -64.77 -3.65
N GLU A 396 -59.07 -65.61 -4.55
CA GLU A 396 -59.66 -66.91 -4.20
C GLU A 396 -58.67 -67.71 -3.36
N ILE A 397 -58.93 -67.83 -2.07
CA ILE A 397 -58.25 -68.87 -1.26
C ILE A 397 -58.92 -70.15 -1.64
N ALA A 398 -58.18 -71.01 -2.33
CA ALA A 398 -58.61 -72.37 -2.64
C ALA A 398 -59.12 -73.08 -1.38
N SER A 399 -60.41 -73.50 -1.46
CA SER A 399 -61.01 -74.33 -0.45
C SER A 399 -60.25 -75.66 -0.34
N TRP A 400 -59.90 -76.04 0.84
CA TRP A 400 -59.51 -77.36 1.19
C TRP A 400 -60.75 -78.22 1.44
#